data_63778c029ca0123c22539f4f6c28b8d4
#
_entry.id   63778c029ca0123c22539f4f6c28b8d4
#
_cell.length_a   1.000
_cell.length_b   1.000
_cell.length_c   1.000
_cell.angle_alpha   90.00
_cell.angle_beta   90.00
_cell.angle_gamma   90.00
#
_symmetry.space_group_name_H-M   'P 1'
#
loop_
_entity.id
_entity.type
_entity.pdbx_description
1 polymer ?
#
loop_
_entity_poly.entity_id
_entity_poly.type
_entity_poly.pdbx_seq_one_letter_code
_entity_poly.pdbx_strand_id
1 'polypeptide(L)'
;MNKKTILGMDFHFGIGFLSELIEGTGLKLEELGTQDDIILMPKIMYYSHLYAMKRQGIEIDFTIENLHDFIDDNGGVGGKFWIDFRVAFNESMFKDVPIDTSKKKVKVSK
;
A
#
# COMPACT_ATOMS: atom_id res chain seq x y z
N MET A 1 11.74 9.29 4.21
CA MET A 1 11.00 9.60 2.97
C MET A 1 9.90 8.59 2.76
N ASN A 2 8.78 9.05 2.26
CA ASN A 2 7.63 8.15 2.05
C ASN A 2 7.60 7.52 0.67
N LYS A 3 8.58 7.83 -0.16
CA LYS A 3 8.67 7.27 -1.51
C LYS A 3 9.50 6.00 -1.48
N LYS A 4 8.99 4.94 -2.14
CA LYS A 4 9.71 3.69 -2.31
C LYS A 4 9.63 3.27 -3.76
N THR A 5 10.68 2.64 -4.26
CA THR A 5 10.72 2.12 -5.63
C THR A 5 10.92 0.61 -5.56
N ILE A 6 10.01 -0.13 -6.18
CA ILE A 6 10.05 -1.59 -6.19
C ILE A 6 9.84 -2.05 -7.64
N LEU A 7 10.79 -2.80 -8.18
CA LEU A 7 10.75 -3.29 -9.56
C LEU A 7 10.48 -2.17 -10.57
N GLY A 8 11.09 -1.01 -10.32
CA GLY A 8 10.95 0.13 -11.22
C GLY A 8 9.69 0.94 -11.07
N MET A 9 8.79 0.54 -10.18
CA MET A 9 7.57 1.32 -9.91
C MET A 9 7.77 2.15 -8.64
N ASP A 10 7.39 3.41 -8.71
CA ASP A 10 7.43 4.30 -7.56
C ASP A 10 6.12 4.25 -6.81
N PHE A 11 6.20 4.26 -5.50
CA PHE A 11 5.04 4.32 -4.61
C PHE A 11 5.30 5.43 -3.61
N HIS A 12 4.27 6.20 -3.30
CA HIS A 12 4.40 7.29 -2.34
C HIS A 12 3.31 7.15 -1.27
N PHE A 13 3.73 7.05 -0.02
CA PHE A 13 2.82 6.86 1.10
C PHE A 13 2.64 8.16 1.87
N GLY A 14 1.84 8.13 2.94
CA GLY A 14 1.61 9.28 3.79
C GLY A 14 0.15 9.72 3.76
N ILE A 15 -0.12 10.88 4.34
CA ILE A 15 -1.49 11.38 4.51
C ILE A 15 -2.17 11.63 3.17
N GLY A 16 -1.44 12.21 2.20
CA GLY A 16 -2.04 12.48 0.89
C GLY A 16 -2.46 11.21 0.17
N PHE A 17 -1.62 10.18 0.25
CA PHE A 17 -1.95 8.89 -0.30
C PHE A 17 -3.19 8.28 0.39
N LEU A 18 -3.25 8.34 1.72
CA LEU A 18 -4.41 7.81 2.45
C LEU A 18 -5.69 8.52 2.03
N SER A 19 -5.62 9.83 1.84
CA SER A 19 -6.77 10.60 1.39
C SER A 19 -7.25 10.11 0.02
N GLU A 20 -6.32 9.91 -0.92
CA GLU A 20 -6.65 9.41 -2.25
C GLU A 20 -7.25 8.01 -2.18
N LEU A 21 -6.67 7.17 -1.34
CA LEU A 21 -7.15 5.80 -1.18
C LEU A 21 -8.58 5.77 -0.66
N ILE A 22 -8.85 6.55 0.38
CA ILE A 22 -10.18 6.58 0.99
C ILE A 22 -11.21 7.15 0.02
N GLU A 23 -10.87 8.24 -0.66
CA GLU A 23 -11.79 8.84 -1.63
C GLU A 23 -12.04 7.93 -2.82
N GLY A 24 -10.99 7.25 -3.29
CA GLY A 24 -11.12 6.41 -4.47
C GLY A 24 -11.83 5.10 -4.21
N THR A 25 -11.71 4.56 -3.00
CA THR A 25 -12.34 3.27 -2.66
C THR A 25 -13.69 3.43 -1.96
N GLY A 26 -13.94 4.59 -1.37
CA GLY A 26 -15.13 4.80 -0.55
C GLY A 26 -15.05 4.13 0.81
N LEU A 27 -13.92 3.56 1.16
CA LEU A 27 -13.74 2.90 2.45
C LEU A 27 -13.40 3.92 3.52
N LYS A 28 -13.88 3.70 4.73
CA LYS A 28 -13.46 4.50 5.87
C LYS A 28 -12.14 3.99 6.39
N LEU A 29 -11.41 4.85 7.10
CA LEU A 29 -10.09 4.49 7.62
C LEU A 29 -10.16 3.22 8.47
N GLU A 30 -11.14 3.11 9.36
CA GLU A 30 -11.26 1.93 10.21
C GLU A 30 -11.61 0.67 9.43
N GLU A 31 -12.19 0.82 8.23
CA GLU A 31 -12.53 -0.33 7.39
C GLU A 31 -11.32 -0.91 6.69
N LEU A 32 -10.25 -0.11 6.56
CA LEU A 32 -9.05 -0.60 5.87
C LEU A 32 -8.43 -1.79 6.61
N GLY A 33 -8.56 -1.82 7.94
CA GLY A 33 -7.99 -2.91 8.71
C GLY A 33 -8.82 -4.19 8.68
N THR A 34 -10.02 -4.15 8.12
CA THR A 34 -10.92 -5.31 8.08
C THR A 34 -11.03 -5.97 6.72
N GLN A 35 -10.41 -5.37 5.68
CA GLN A 35 -10.45 -5.94 4.34
C GLN A 35 -9.44 -7.07 4.20
N ASP A 36 -9.80 -8.06 3.38
CA ASP A 36 -8.85 -9.12 3.04
C ASP A 36 -7.67 -8.53 2.26
N ASP A 37 -6.48 -9.04 2.52
CA ASP A 37 -5.27 -8.59 1.84
C ASP A 37 -5.38 -8.70 0.33
N ILE A 38 -6.02 -9.76 -0.16
CA ILE A 38 -6.17 -9.98 -1.60
C ILE A 38 -6.94 -8.85 -2.25
N ILE A 39 -7.90 -8.28 -1.52
CA ILE A 39 -8.70 -7.17 -2.03
C ILE A 39 -8.04 -5.83 -1.77
N LEU A 40 -7.52 -5.65 -0.56
CA LEU A 40 -7.01 -4.35 -0.13
C LEU A 40 -5.62 -4.04 -0.67
N MET A 41 -4.72 -5.02 -0.66
CA MET A 41 -3.33 -4.75 -1.03
C MET A 41 -3.18 -4.20 -2.44
N PRO A 42 -3.85 -4.77 -3.46
CA PRO A 42 -3.75 -4.18 -4.80
C PRO A 42 -4.27 -2.75 -4.85
N LYS A 43 -5.29 -2.40 -4.06
CA LYS A 43 -5.78 -1.03 -4.01
C LYS A 43 -4.74 -0.10 -3.41
N ILE A 44 -4.08 -0.54 -2.35
CA ILE A 44 -3.02 0.25 -1.73
C ILE A 44 -1.88 0.47 -2.73
N MET A 45 -1.48 -0.59 -3.45
CA MET A 45 -0.45 -0.48 -4.47
C MET A 45 -0.84 0.51 -5.55
N TYR A 46 -2.08 0.39 -6.03
CA TYR A 46 -2.57 1.23 -7.13
C TYR A 46 -2.56 2.71 -6.74
N TYR A 47 -3.18 3.04 -5.61
CA TYR A 47 -3.29 4.44 -5.22
C TYR A 47 -1.96 5.04 -4.79
N SER A 48 -1.08 4.25 -4.18
CA SER A 48 0.24 4.76 -3.82
C SER A 48 1.09 5.01 -5.06
N HIS A 49 0.92 4.19 -6.10
CA HIS A 49 1.63 4.43 -7.36
C HIS A 49 1.07 5.67 -8.08
N LEU A 50 -0.25 5.78 -8.17
CA LEU A 50 -0.85 6.98 -8.79
C LEU A 50 -0.43 8.24 -8.05
N TYR A 51 -0.38 8.18 -6.73
CA TYR A 51 0.02 9.34 -5.95
C TYR A 51 1.48 9.69 -6.20
N ALA A 52 2.35 8.68 -6.33
CA ALA A 52 3.75 8.92 -6.65
C ALA A 52 3.89 9.62 -7.99
N MET A 53 3.14 9.18 -9.00
CA MET A 53 3.20 9.80 -10.33
C MET A 53 2.66 11.23 -10.28
N LYS A 54 1.56 11.43 -9.58
CA LYS A 54 0.97 12.75 -9.42
C LYS A 54 1.95 13.73 -8.80
N ARG A 55 2.68 13.31 -7.79
CA ARG A 55 3.65 14.17 -7.12
C ARG A 55 4.84 14.50 -8.02
N GLN A 56 5.13 13.65 -8.99
CA GLN A 56 6.21 13.91 -9.95
C GLN A 56 5.72 14.66 -11.18
N GLY A 57 4.44 15.00 -11.24
CA GLY A 57 3.87 15.70 -12.37
C GLY A 57 3.72 14.82 -13.61
N ILE A 58 3.69 13.52 -13.42
CA ILE A 58 3.60 12.55 -14.52
C ILE A 58 2.19 12.04 -14.63
N GLU A 59 1.58 12.19 -15.80
CA GLU A 59 0.28 11.58 -16.09
C GLU A 59 0.54 10.20 -16.65
N ILE A 60 -0.19 9.22 -16.15
CA ILE A 60 -0.05 7.85 -16.62
C ILE A 60 -1.42 7.28 -16.96
N ASP A 61 -1.40 6.30 -17.86
CA ASP A 61 -2.59 5.61 -18.32
C ASP A 61 -2.59 4.20 -17.72
N PHE A 62 -2.49 4.14 -16.39
CA PHE A 62 -2.32 2.90 -15.65
C PHE A 62 -3.62 2.57 -14.94
N THR A 63 -4.13 1.35 -15.15
CA THR A 63 -5.40 0.93 -14.55
C THR A 63 -5.14 -0.11 -13.47
N ILE A 64 -6.16 -0.36 -12.65
CA ILE A 64 -6.06 -1.41 -11.63
C ILE A 64 -5.86 -2.78 -12.29
N GLU A 65 -6.43 -3.00 -13.48
CA GLU A 65 -6.22 -4.25 -14.21
C GLU A 65 -4.77 -4.40 -14.64
N ASN A 66 -4.15 -3.32 -15.06
CA ASN A 66 -2.71 -3.35 -15.40
C ASN A 66 -1.90 -3.78 -14.18
N LEU A 67 -2.27 -3.29 -13.01
CA LEU A 67 -1.57 -3.66 -11.79
C LEU A 67 -1.80 -5.15 -11.46
N HIS A 68 -3.03 -5.63 -11.63
CA HIS A 68 -3.31 -7.05 -11.39
C HIS A 68 -2.41 -7.93 -12.27
N ASP A 69 -2.27 -7.55 -13.53
CA ASP A 69 -1.40 -8.29 -14.45
C ASP A 69 0.06 -8.23 -13.99
N PHE A 70 0.49 -7.06 -13.52
CA PHE A 70 1.86 -6.89 -13.05
C PHE A 70 2.12 -7.78 -11.82
N ILE A 71 1.16 -7.83 -10.90
CA ILE A 71 1.27 -8.69 -9.72
C ILE A 71 1.38 -10.15 -10.15
N ASP A 72 0.50 -10.57 -11.05
CA ASP A 72 0.50 -11.96 -11.52
C ASP A 72 1.81 -12.32 -12.21
N ASP A 73 2.37 -11.39 -12.99
CA ASP A 73 3.62 -11.62 -13.70
C ASP A 73 4.83 -11.66 -12.78
N ASN A 74 4.67 -11.18 -11.55
CA ASN A 74 5.79 -11.08 -10.60
C ASN A 74 5.57 -11.91 -9.34
N GLY A 75 4.94 -13.06 -9.51
CA GLY A 75 4.84 -14.04 -8.44
C GLY A 75 3.50 -14.11 -7.75
N GLY A 76 2.57 -13.23 -8.10
CA GLY A 76 1.23 -13.25 -7.54
C GLY A 76 1.20 -12.92 -6.05
N VAL A 77 0.13 -13.36 -5.41
CA VAL A 77 -0.04 -13.18 -3.96
C VAL A 77 1.04 -13.96 -3.25
N GLY A 78 1.77 -13.27 -2.35
CA GLY A 78 2.86 -13.90 -1.63
C GLY A 78 4.17 -13.96 -2.40
N GLY A 79 4.21 -13.46 -3.62
CA GLY A 79 5.45 -13.38 -4.39
C GLY A 79 6.35 -12.27 -3.85
N LYS A 80 7.55 -12.18 -4.43
CA LYS A 80 8.53 -11.23 -3.92
C LYS A 80 8.06 -9.79 -4.02
N PHE A 81 7.42 -9.41 -5.14
CA PHE A 81 6.90 -8.05 -5.28
C PHE A 81 5.86 -7.74 -4.19
N TRP A 82 4.95 -8.67 -3.98
CA TRP A 82 3.90 -8.51 -2.96
C TRP A 82 4.51 -8.31 -1.58
N ILE A 83 5.47 -9.17 -1.24
CA ILE A 83 6.11 -9.12 0.09
C ILE A 83 6.93 -7.85 0.24
N ASP A 84 7.72 -7.49 -0.77
CA ASP A 84 8.54 -6.28 -0.72
C ASP A 84 7.68 -5.04 -0.56
N PHE A 85 6.55 -5.00 -1.27
CA PHE A 85 5.63 -3.86 -1.14
C PHE A 85 5.05 -3.79 0.27
N ARG A 86 4.62 -4.94 0.81
CA ARG A 86 4.05 -4.96 2.16
C ARG A 86 5.05 -4.44 3.19
N VAL A 87 6.29 -4.87 3.08
CA VAL A 87 7.34 -4.41 4.00
C VAL A 87 7.53 -2.90 3.86
N ALA A 88 7.63 -2.41 2.63
CA ALA A 88 7.81 -0.98 2.39
C ALA A 88 6.64 -0.17 2.93
N PHE A 89 5.42 -0.65 2.72
CA PHE A 89 4.23 0.03 3.21
C PHE A 89 4.23 0.11 4.74
N ASN A 90 4.51 -1.01 5.40
CA ASN A 90 4.52 -1.04 6.86
C ASN A 90 5.61 -0.11 7.42
N GLU A 91 6.79 -0.14 6.82
CA GLU A 91 7.89 0.72 7.28
C GLU A 91 7.56 2.21 7.11
N SER A 92 6.88 2.54 6.01
CA SER A 92 6.58 3.94 5.72
C SER A 92 5.42 4.49 6.53
N MET A 93 4.41 3.65 6.80
CA MET A 93 3.19 4.13 7.42
C MET A 93 3.16 3.94 8.93
N PHE A 94 3.89 2.96 9.44
CA PHE A 94 3.76 2.59 10.85
C PHE A 94 5.08 2.62 11.62
N LYS A 95 6.12 3.18 11.05
CA LYS A 95 7.43 3.17 11.72
C LYS A 95 7.44 3.92 13.05
N ASP A 96 6.56 4.90 13.21
CA ASP A 96 6.50 5.71 14.41
C ASP A 96 5.37 5.27 15.34
N VAL A 97 4.67 4.20 15.01
CA VAL A 97 3.59 3.67 15.84
C VAL A 97 4.17 2.55 16.70
N PRO A 98 4.13 2.65 18.05
CA PRO A 98 4.60 1.54 18.91
C PRO A 98 3.73 0.33 18.63
N ILE A 99 4.37 -0.77 18.45
CA ILE A 99 3.63 -1.99 18.21
C ILE A 99 3.47 -2.69 19.51
N ASP A 100 2.55 -2.84 19.82
CA ASP A 100 2.26 -3.37 20.99
C ASP A 100 1.94 -4.73 20.90
N THR A 101 2.56 -3.58 20.41
CA THR A 101 2.56 -4.28 20.40
C THR A 101 2.30 -4.86 20.60
N SER A 102 2.45 -4.67 20.94
CA SER A 102 2.27 -5.32 20.88
C SER A 102 1.91 -5.54 20.81
N LYS A 103 2.31 -5.37 21.25
CA LYS A 103 2.16 -5.68 21.08
C LYS A 103 1.65 -5.78 20.95
N LYS A 104 1.75 -5.74 21.59
CA LYS A 104 1.49 -5.96 21.44
C LYS A 104 0.94 -6.10 21.29
N LYS A 105 0.93 -6.17 22.00
CA LYS A 105 0.62 -6.48 21.86
C LYS A 105 0.05 -6.64 21.68
N VAL A 106 0.01 -6.72 22.49
CA VAL A 106 -0.31 -7.09 22.32
C VAL A 106 -0.78 -7.06 22.36
N LYS A 107 -0.87 -7.20 22.98
CA LYS A 107 -1.15 -7.47 23.01
C LYS A 107 -1.64 -7.62 22.97
N VAL A 108 -1.67 -7.67 23.87
CA VAL A 108 -1.93 -8.10 23.88
C VAL A 108 -2.24 -8.22 23.96
N SER A 109 -2.28 -8.38 24.71
CA SER A 109 -2.35 -8.84 24.80
C SER A 109 -2.59 -8.98 24.87
N LYS A 110 -2.49 -9.01 25.59
CA LYS A 110 -2.39 -9.35 25.68
C LYS A 110 -2.37 -9.50 25.37
#